data_3498029526ac400ee5d41b42787c7bc0
#
_entry.id   3498029526ac400ee5d41b42787c7bc0
#
_cell.length_a   1.000
_cell.length_b   1.000
_cell.length_c   1.000
_cell.angle_alpha   90.00
_cell.angle_beta   90.00
_cell.angle_gamma   90.00
#
_symmetry.space_group_name_H-M   'P 1'
#
loop_
_entity.id
_entity.type
_entity.pdbx_description
1 polymer ?
#
loop_
_entity_poly.entity_id
_entity_poly.type
_entity_poly.pdbx_seq_one_letter_code
_entity_poly.pdbx_strand_id
1 'polypeptide(L)'
;MLDEFGSENSEDYIAGFPPHPHRGIETVTYMLAGDFEHKDSTGGEGRMTAGDVQWMKTGSGIIHSEMPAMKEGKLHGFQLWVNMPAKLKMNKPEYIYICLLYTSPSPRDQRGSRMPSSA
;
A
#
# COMPACT_ATOMS: atom_id res chain seq x y z
N MET A 1 -11.70 -6.42 7.47
CA MET A 1 -11.55 -5.28 8.37
C MET A 1 -11.12 -4.06 7.57
N LEU A 2 -11.76 -2.95 7.79
CA LEU A 2 -11.40 -1.68 7.16
C LEU A 2 -10.97 -0.70 8.24
N ASP A 3 -9.80 -0.12 8.06
CA ASP A 3 -9.20 0.80 9.02
C ASP A 3 -8.94 2.15 8.36
N GLU A 4 -9.19 3.21 9.10
CA GLU A 4 -8.87 4.57 8.66
C GLU A 4 -7.75 5.10 9.53
N PHE A 5 -6.74 5.71 8.92
CA PHE A 5 -5.62 6.27 9.66
C PHE A 5 -5.28 7.66 9.16
N GLY A 6 -4.72 8.46 10.05
CA GLY A 6 -4.21 9.77 9.69
C GLY A 6 -4.48 10.86 10.70
N SER A 7 -3.86 12.00 10.46
CA SER A 7 -4.00 13.19 11.28
C SER A 7 -3.44 14.38 10.54
N GLU A 8 -3.86 15.58 10.91
CA GLU A 8 -3.25 16.83 10.44
C GLU A 8 -2.09 17.23 11.33
N ASN A 9 -1.93 16.56 12.45
CA ASN A 9 -0.89 16.83 13.44
C ASN A 9 0.26 15.83 13.27
N SER A 10 1.44 16.31 12.91
CA SER A 10 2.60 15.44 12.65
C SER A 10 3.00 14.59 13.86
N GLU A 11 2.73 15.05 15.08
CA GLU A 11 3.03 14.28 16.28
C GLU A 11 2.28 12.96 16.33
N ASP A 12 1.12 12.90 15.69
CA ASP A 12 0.27 11.71 15.70
C ASP A 12 0.76 10.63 14.73
N TYR A 13 1.55 10.97 13.73
CA TYR A 13 1.93 10.00 12.69
C TYR A 13 3.43 9.86 12.46
N ILE A 14 4.25 10.75 13.03
CA ILE A 14 5.69 10.79 12.70
C ILE A 14 6.43 9.50 13.01
N ALA A 15 5.97 8.73 14.00
CA ALA A 15 6.56 7.44 14.33
C ALA A 15 6.26 6.37 13.27
N GLY A 16 5.23 6.58 12.46
CA GLY A 16 4.81 5.65 11.43
C GLY A 16 4.38 4.30 11.97
N PHE A 17 4.46 3.30 11.11
CA PHE A 17 4.22 1.91 11.47
C PHE A 17 5.56 1.18 11.37
N PRO A 18 6.26 0.99 12.52
CA PRO A 18 7.56 0.31 12.50
C PRO A 18 7.42 -1.15 12.06
N PRO A 19 8.54 -1.84 11.81
CA PRO A 19 8.48 -3.21 11.28
C PRO A 19 7.54 -4.11 12.07
N HIS A 20 6.63 -4.74 11.36
CA HIS A 20 5.66 -5.67 11.93
C HIS A 20 5.29 -6.74 10.89
N PRO A 21 4.88 -7.95 11.33
CA PRO A 21 4.59 -9.04 10.41
C PRO A 21 3.11 -9.13 10.05
N HIS A 22 2.86 -9.67 8.86
CA HIS A 22 1.53 -10.11 8.43
C HIS A 22 1.68 -11.49 7.80
N ARG A 23 0.65 -12.31 7.90
CA ARG A 23 0.65 -13.65 7.35
C ARG A 23 -0.76 -14.10 6.99
N GLY A 24 -0.91 -14.66 5.80
CA GLY A 24 -2.17 -15.28 5.37
C GLY A 24 -3.29 -14.31 5.07
N ILE A 25 -3.00 -13.04 4.92
CA ILE A 25 -3.99 -12.01 4.58
C ILE A 25 -3.49 -11.15 3.42
N GLU A 26 -4.41 -10.39 2.85
CA GLU A 26 -4.05 -9.33 1.90
C GLU A 26 -4.39 -8.00 2.53
N THR A 27 -3.55 -7.02 2.31
CA THR A 27 -3.83 -5.64 2.74
C THR A 27 -3.87 -4.75 1.51
N VAL A 28 -4.85 -3.86 1.47
CA VAL A 28 -4.98 -2.86 0.40
C VAL A 28 -5.00 -1.50 1.08
N THR A 29 -4.00 -0.69 0.79
CA THR A 29 -3.89 0.64 1.36
C THR A 29 -4.18 1.67 0.27
N TYR A 30 -5.07 2.60 0.56
CA TYR A 30 -5.41 3.69 -0.34
C TYR A 30 -5.09 5.02 0.35
N MET A 31 -4.23 5.81 -0.27
CA MET A 31 -3.79 7.10 0.27
C MET A 31 -4.66 8.22 -0.26
N LEU A 32 -5.24 9.00 0.67
CA LEU A 32 -5.98 10.20 0.33
C LEU A 32 -5.12 11.45 0.45
N ALA A 33 -4.19 11.47 1.40
CA ALA A 33 -3.31 12.61 1.61
C ALA A 33 -2.03 12.14 2.28
N GLY A 34 -0.92 12.77 1.94
CA GLY A 34 0.36 12.50 2.58
C GLY A 34 1.31 11.70 1.70
N ASP A 35 2.38 11.25 2.32
CA ASP A 35 3.49 10.62 1.64
C ASP A 35 4.05 9.55 2.57
N PHE A 36 3.95 8.30 2.17
CA PHE A 36 4.38 7.12 2.95
C PHE A 36 5.41 6.31 2.19
N GLU A 37 6.33 5.73 2.93
CA GLU A 37 7.36 4.87 2.38
C GLU A 37 7.21 3.47 2.94
N HIS A 38 7.14 2.48 2.05
CA HIS A 38 7.02 1.06 2.39
C HIS A 38 8.36 0.37 2.16
N LYS A 39 8.74 -0.50 3.11
CA LYS A 39 9.88 -1.41 2.96
C LYS A 39 9.49 -2.75 3.55
N ASP A 40 9.91 -3.84 2.91
CA ASP A 40 9.54 -5.16 3.39
C ASP A 40 10.64 -6.20 3.25
N SER A 41 10.39 -7.36 3.88
CA SER A 41 11.36 -8.46 3.98
C SER A 41 11.62 -9.18 2.65
N THR A 42 10.84 -8.90 1.61
CA THR A 42 11.09 -9.48 0.28
C THR A 42 12.00 -8.60 -0.57
N GLY A 43 12.45 -7.49 -0.02
CA GLY A 43 13.23 -6.49 -0.75
C GLY A 43 12.35 -5.47 -1.47
N GLY A 44 11.04 -5.52 -1.25
CA GLY A 44 10.11 -4.55 -1.82
C GLY A 44 10.23 -3.19 -1.17
N GLU A 45 10.17 -2.15 -1.99
CA GLU A 45 10.16 -0.77 -1.53
C GLU A 45 9.19 0.01 -2.40
N GLY A 46 8.54 0.97 -1.81
CA GLY A 46 7.62 1.82 -2.55
C GLY A 46 7.30 3.09 -1.79
N ARG A 47 6.84 4.07 -2.52
CA ARG A 47 6.43 5.34 -1.94
C ARG A 47 5.02 5.64 -2.41
N MET A 48 4.13 5.92 -1.46
CA MET A 48 2.72 6.19 -1.73
C MET A 48 2.41 7.64 -1.48
N THR A 49 1.79 8.28 -2.47
CA THR A 49 1.28 9.64 -2.32
C THR A 49 -0.22 9.63 -2.55
N ALA A 50 -0.86 10.79 -2.46
CA ALA A 50 -2.31 10.88 -2.60
C ALA A 50 -2.79 10.24 -3.90
N GLY A 51 -3.78 9.36 -3.80
CA GLY A 51 -4.37 8.64 -4.91
C GLY A 51 -3.74 7.29 -5.21
N ASP A 52 -2.62 6.97 -4.57
CA ASP A 52 -1.92 5.70 -4.80
C ASP A 52 -2.54 4.56 -3.99
N VAL A 53 -2.36 3.34 -4.49
CA VAL A 53 -2.82 2.12 -3.85
C VAL A 53 -1.64 1.17 -3.69
N GLN A 54 -1.54 0.56 -2.52
CA GLN A 54 -0.59 -0.51 -2.24
C GLN A 54 -1.38 -1.77 -1.94
N TRP A 55 -1.06 -2.84 -2.64
CA TRP A 55 -1.70 -4.13 -2.44
C TRP A 55 -0.62 -5.13 -2.03
N MET A 56 -0.76 -5.69 -0.85
CA MET A 56 0.23 -6.62 -0.33
C MET A 56 -0.45 -7.97 -0.06
N LYS A 57 0.00 -9.00 -0.76
CA LYS A 57 -0.43 -10.38 -0.52
C LYS A 57 0.61 -11.01 0.37
N THR A 58 0.28 -11.21 1.64
CA THR A 58 1.29 -11.62 2.61
C THR A 58 1.66 -13.09 2.53
N GLY A 59 0.73 -13.95 2.11
CA GLY A 59 1.03 -15.37 1.93
C GLY A 59 1.66 -16.01 3.15
N SER A 60 2.81 -16.64 2.95
CA SER A 60 3.54 -17.34 4.01
C SER A 60 4.17 -16.41 5.05
N GLY A 61 4.19 -15.13 4.79
CA GLY A 61 4.63 -14.14 5.76
C GLY A 61 5.47 -13.03 5.14
N ILE A 62 5.25 -11.82 5.62
CA ILE A 62 6.02 -10.65 5.24
C ILE A 62 6.16 -9.77 6.46
N ILE A 63 7.35 -9.21 6.63
CA ILE A 63 7.61 -8.18 7.65
C ILE A 63 7.78 -6.88 6.90
N HIS A 64 7.00 -5.87 7.27
CA HIS A 64 7.11 -4.59 6.59
C HIS A 64 7.03 -3.42 7.56
N SER A 65 7.48 -2.28 7.07
CA SER A 65 7.32 -1.00 7.78
C SER A 65 6.72 0.01 6.83
N GLU A 66 5.96 0.92 7.39
CA GLU A 66 5.36 2.03 6.66
C GLU A 66 5.67 3.30 7.43
N MET A 67 6.50 4.14 6.87
CA MET A 67 6.98 5.35 7.55
C MET A 67 6.60 6.58 6.74
N PRO A 68 6.17 7.66 7.42
CA PRO A 68 5.89 8.89 6.70
C PRO A 68 7.17 9.44 6.06
N ALA A 69 7.07 9.86 4.80
CA ALA A 69 8.16 10.50 4.09
C ALA A 69 7.95 12.02 4.09
N MET A 70 7.33 12.52 5.14
CA MET A 70 6.99 13.93 5.33
C MET A 70 7.14 14.28 6.81
N LYS A 71 7.37 15.55 7.10
CA LYS A 71 7.54 16.02 8.48
C LYS A 71 6.35 16.80 8.99
N GLU A 72 5.52 17.29 8.10
CA GLU A 72 4.32 18.06 8.42
C GLU A 72 3.30 17.91 7.31
N GLY A 73 2.09 18.33 7.58
CA GLY A 73 0.99 18.24 6.66
C GLY A 73 0.01 17.14 7.06
N LYS A 74 -1.02 16.95 6.27
CA LYS A 74 -2.05 15.96 6.55
C LYS A 74 -1.66 14.59 6.03
N LEU A 75 -1.80 13.58 6.87
CA LEU A 75 -1.69 12.19 6.48
C LEU A 75 -3.09 11.58 6.61
N HIS A 76 -3.57 10.91 5.57
CA HIS A 76 -4.89 10.28 5.62
C HIS A 76 -4.97 9.14 4.62
N GLY A 77 -5.46 8.00 5.06
CA GLY A 77 -5.64 6.85 4.21
C GLY A 77 -6.53 5.81 4.82
N PHE A 78 -6.79 4.77 4.04
CA PHE A 78 -7.56 3.61 4.47
C PHE A 78 -6.76 2.35 4.21
N GLN A 79 -6.93 1.35 5.06
CA GLN A 79 -6.35 0.04 4.84
C GLN A 79 -7.45 -1.02 5.00
N LEU A 80 -7.60 -1.85 3.97
CA LEU A 80 -8.53 -2.97 3.97
C LEU A 80 -7.75 -4.25 4.19
N TRP A 81 -8.19 -5.08 5.13
CA TRP A 81 -7.63 -6.41 5.36
C TRP A 81 -8.59 -7.46 4.82
N VAL A 82 -8.10 -8.33 3.96
CA VAL A 82 -8.88 -9.41 3.37
C VAL A 82 -8.22 -10.73 3.68
N ASN A 83 -8.98 -11.69 4.24
CA ASN A 83 -8.44 -13.01 4.55
C ASN A 83 -8.19 -13.78 3.25
N MET A 84 -7.03 -14.43 3.15
CA MET A 84 -6.72 -15.26 1.99
C MET A 84 -7.39 -16.63 2.10
N PRO A 85 -7.78 -17.26 0.97
CA PRO A 85 -8.21 -18.66 0.98
C PRO A 85 -7.12 -19.55 1.56
N ALA A 86 -7.52 -20.58 2.28
CA ALA A 86 -6.57 -21.48 2.96
C ALA A 86 -5.46 -21.97 2.03
N LYS A 87 -5.82 -22.33 0.80
CA LYS A 87 -4.86 -22.86 -0.18
C LYS A 87 -3.81 -21.84 -0.64
N LEU A 88 -4.03 -20.55 -0.39
CA LEU A 88 -3.12 -19.49 -0.80
C LEU A 88 -2.32 -18.92 0.37
N LYS A 89 -2.64 -19.30 1.60
CA LYS A 89 -2.02 -18.73 2.79
C LYS A 89 -0.51 -18.97 2.89
N MET A 90 -0.01 -20.00 2.23
CA MET A 90 1.43 -20.32 2.25
C MET A 90 2.14 -19.94 0.95
N ASN A 91 1.47 -19.23 0.07
CA ASN A 91 2.09 -18.75 -1.15
C ASN A 91 3.18 -17.72 -0.84
N LYS A 92 4.08 -17.54 -1.80
CA LYS A 92 5.13 -16.53 -1.70
C LYS A 92 4.49 -15.15 -1.57
N PRO A 93 4.98 -14.31 -0.65
CA PRO A 93 4.43 -12.96 -0.50
C PRO A 93 4.70 -12.11 -1.73
N GLU A 94 3.79 -11.15 -1.98
CA GLU A 94 3.83 -10.31 -3.16
C GLU A 94 3.40 -8.90 -2.81
N TYR A 95 4.13 -7.90 -3.32
CA TYR A 95 3.83 -6.49 -3.12
C TYR A 95 3.52 -5.85 -4.47
N ILE A 96 2.36 -5.22 -4.58
CA ILE A 96 1.89 -4.58 -5.81
C ILE A 96 1.63 -3.11 -5.52
N TYR A 97 2.31 -2.24 -6.25
CA TYR A 97 2.14 -0.81 -6.12
C TYR A 97 1.42 -0.26 -7.35
N ILE A 98 0.33 0.44 -7.11
CA ILE A 98 -0.47 1.05 -8.18
C ILE A 98 -0.49 2.55 -7.92
N CYS A 99 0.24 3.31 -8.72
CA CYS A 99 0.28 4.75 -8.56
C CYS A 99 -0.81 5.43 -9.40
N LEU A 100 -1.14 6.64 -9.01
CA LEU A 100 -2.17 7.42 -9.68
C LEU A 100 -1.91 7.58 -11.18
N LEU A 101 -0.65 7.69 -11.58
CA LEU A 101 -0.29 7.83 -13.00
C LEU A 101 -0.67 6.60 -13.82
N TYR A 102 -0.65 5.41 -13.21
CA TYR A 102 -1.03 4.17 -13.90
C TYR A 102 -2.54 3.95 -13.89
N THR A 103 -3.22 4.42 -12.85
CA THR A 103 -4.66 4.21 -12.71
C THR A 103 -5.48 5.31 -13.37
N SER A 104 -4.90 6.49 -13.55
CA SER A 104 -5.59 7.59 -14.18
C SER A 104 -5.73 7.31 -15.67
N PRO A 105 -6.95 7.14 -16.18
CA PRO A 105 -7.11 6.82 -17.60
C PRO A 105 -6.60 7.98 -18.44
N SER A 106 -5.62 7.67 -19.26
CA SER A 106 -5.16 8.59 -20.23
C SER A 106 -6.16 8.58 -21.38
N PRO A 107 -6.76 9.71 -21.69
CA PRO A 107 -7.65 9.73 -22.85
C PRO A 107 -6.83 9.41 -24.08
N ARG A 108 -6.52 8.35 -24.35
CA ARG A 108 -5.69 7.87 -25.40
C ARG A 108 -5.03 6.66 -25.21
N ASP A 109 -4.89 6.67 -24.44
CA ASP A 109 -4.35 5.81 -24.09
C ASP A 109 -4.53 4.80 -23.93
N GLN A 110 -4.96 4.81 -23.93
CA GLN A 110 -5.28 4.02 -23.62
C GLN A 110 -4.96 3.18 -24.07
N ARG A 111 -4.88 3.39 -24.42
CA ARG A 111 -4.66 2.75 -24.65
C ARG A 111 -4.19 1.98 -24.63
N GLY A 112 -4.17 2.29 -24.64
CA GLY A 112 -3.99 1.62 -24.41
C GLY A 112 -3.25 1.05 -24.16
N SER A 113 -3.37 1.17 -24.08
CA SER A 113 -2.98 0.62 -23.58
C SER A 113 -2.45 0.06 -23.07
N ARG A 114 -2.59 0.00 -22.92
CA ARG A 114 -2.42 -0.45 -22.26
C ARG A 114 -2.17 -1.07 -21.49
N MET A 115 -2.36 -1.21 -21.21
CA MET A 115 -2.42 -1.66 -20.36
C MET A 115 -2.25 -2.25 -19.87
N PRO A 116 -2.22 -2.27 -19.58
CA PRO A 116 -2.24 -2.82 -18.90
C PRO A 116 -2.21 -3.41 -18.27
N SER A 117 -2.42 -3.49 -18.10
CA SER A 117 -2.61 -3.96 -17.44
C SER A 117 -2.48 -4.55 -16.87
N SER A 118 -2.55 -4.59 -16.60
CA SER A 118 -2.57 -5.14 -15.98
C SER A 118 -2.59 -5.44 -15.55
N ALA A 119 -2.61 -5.34 -15.45
CA ALA A 119 -2.69 -5.68 -15.03
C ALA A 119 -2.83 -5.86 -14.86
#